data_715ceb14cdaf24d648202497181aadcd
#
_entry.id   715ceb14cdaf24d648202497181aadcd
#
_cell.length_a   1.000
_cell.length_b   1.000
_cell.length_c   1.000
_cell.angle_alpha   90.00
_cell.angle_beta   90.00
_cell.angle_gamma   90.00
#
_symmetry.space_group_name_H-M   'P 1'
#
loop_
_entity.id
_entity.type
_entity.pdbx_description
1 polymer ?
#
loop_
_entity_poly.entity_id
_entity_poly.type
_entity_poly.pdbx_seq_one_letter_code
_entity_poly.pdbx_strand_id
1 'polypeptide(L)'
;MNASQFVGLLFLGRNVAHSVHLNTRSYSKHVALNTFYDEVVDAADKFAEAYQGRNGLIGPIAIPAAKKTTNIIEFLQDQLDEIEKGRYEICEKTDTPIQNIIDEIVGLYLSTIYKLRFLA
;
A
#
# COMPACT_ATOMS: atom_id res chain seq x y z
N MET A 1 4.56 1.63 -13.82
CA MET A 1 4.49 2.37 -12.52
C MET A 1 5.88 2.81 -12.11
N ASN A 2 6.08 4.09 -11.85
CA ASN A 2 7.34 4.60 -11.31
C ASN A 2 7.26 4.74 -9.77
N ALA A 3 8.37 5.15 -9.13
CA ALA A 3 8.44 5.26 -7.68
C ALA A 3 7.43 6.27 -7.10
N SER A 4 7.27 7.42 -7.76
CA SER A 4 6.29 8.44 -7.33
C SER A 4 4.86 7.89 -7.39
N GLN A 5 4.52 7.19 -8.46
CA GLN A 5 3.21 6.56 -8.62
C GLN A 5 2.96 5.48 -7.58
N PHE A 6 4.00 4.72 -7.24
CA PHE A 6 3.91 3.69 -6.19
C PHE A 6 3.60 4.32 -4.82
N VAL A 7 4.32 5.36 -4.45
CA VAL A 7 4.05 6.06 -3.19
C VAL A 7 2.64 6.65 -3.18
N GLY A 8 2.21 7.25 -4.29
CA GLY A 8 0.85 7.78 -4.42
C GLY A 8 -0.22 6.70 -4.28
N LEU A 9 0.02 5.52 -4.83
CA LEU A 9 -0.86 4.35 -4.68
C LEU A 9 -0.98 3.96 -3.20
N LEU A 10 0.12 3.93 -2.47
CA LEU A 10 0.12 3.59 -1.05
C LEU A 10 -0.62 4.64 -0.21
N PHE A 11 -0.46 5.92 -0.54
CA PHE A 11 -1.19 7.00 0.13
C PHE A 11 -2.69 6.88 -0.13
N LEU A 12 -3.09 6.54 -1.35
CA LEU A 12 -4.49 6.28 -1.66
C LEU A 12 -5.02 5.09 -0.86
N GLY A 13 -4.27 4.01 -0.79
CA GLY A 13 -4.63 2.83 0.00
C GLY A 13 -4.82 3.17 1.47
N ARG A 14 -3.93 3.99 2.03
CA ARG A 14 -4.03 4.50 3.39
C ARG A 14 -5.34 5.26 3.59
N ASN A 15 -5.64 6.20 2.70
CA ASN A 15 -6.81 7.05 2.84
C ASN A 15 -8.12 6.27 2.70
N VAL A 16 -8.21 5.36 1.74
CA VAL A 16 -9.40 4.53 1.55
C VAL A 16 -9.60 3.59 2.73
N ALA A 17 -8.54 2.95 3.21
CA ALA A 17 -8.62 2.07 4.37
C ALA A 17 -9.09 2.82 5.63
N HIS A 18 -8.60 4.04 5.84
CA HIS A 18 -9.01 4.87 6.98
C HIS A 18 -10.49 5.24 6.87
N SER A 19 -10.96 5.61 5.69
CA SER A 19 -12.37 5.93 5.46
C SER A 19 -13.27 4.73 5.75
N VAL A 20 -12.92 3.55 5.26
CA VAL A 20 -13.70 2.33 5.51
C VAL A 20 -13.65 1.94 6.99
N HIS A 21 -12.49 2.10 7.64
CA HIS A 21 -12.31 1.89 9.07
C HIS A 21 -13.32 2.70 9.89
N LEU A 22 -13.55 3.95 9.51
CA LEU A 22 -14.50 4.82 10.21
C LEU A 22 -15.96 4.48 9.93
N ASN A 23 -16.24 3.84 8.80
CA ASN A 23 -17.61 3.59 8.33
C ASN A 23 -18.08 2.14 8.52
N THR A 24 -17.18 1.22 8.85
CA THR A 24 -17.57 -0.18 9.06
C THR A 24 -18.29 -0.36 10.39
N ARG A 25 -19.20 -1.33 10.44
CA ARG A 25 -19.86 -1.77 11.66
C ARG A 25 -19.24 -3.04 12.24
N SER A 26 -18.24 -3.57 11.58
CA SER A 26 -17.50 -4.75 12.04
C SER A 26 -16.28 -4.31 12.84
N TYR A 27 -16.22 -4.68 14.11
CA TYR A 27 -15.08 -4.36 14.96
C TYR A 27 -13.77 -5.00 14.44
N SER A 28 -13.85 -6.23 13.97
CA SER A 28 -12.67 -6.91 13.41
C SER A 28 -12.13 -6.20 12.18
N LYS A 29 -13.00 -5.73 11.28
CA LYS A 29 -12.58 -4.93 10.12
C LYS A 29 -12.00 -3.59 10.53
N HIS A 30 -12.62 -2.92 11.50
CA HIS A 30 -12.15 -1.65 12.06
C HIS A 30 -10.70 -1.79 12.57
N VAL A 31 -10.42 -2.82 13.35
CA VAL A 31 -9.08 -3.07 13.90
C VAL A 31 -8.09 -3.44 12.82
N ALA A 32 -8.46 -4.33 11.90
CA ALA A 32 -7.56 -4.76 10.81
C ALA A 32 -7.18 -3.59 9.90
N LEU A 33 -8.14 -2.74 9.57
CA LEU A 33 -7.87 -1.56 8.73
C LEU A 33 -7.04 -0.51 9.47
N ASN A 34 -7.23 -0.36 10.78
CA ASN A 34 -6.39 0.54 11.57
C ASN A 34 -4.91 0.12 11.52
N THR A 35 -4.62 -1.15 11.69
CA THR A 35 -3.27 -1.67 11.57
C THR A 35 -2.70 -1.39 10.18
N PHE A 36 -3.49 -1.64 9.14
CA PHE A 36 -3.05 -1.42 7.77
C PHE A 36 -2.68 0.03 7.49
N TYR A 37 -3.60 0.98 7.79
CA TYR A 37 -3.32 2.36 7.40
C TYR A 37 -2.18 3.00 8.21
N ASP A 38 -1.97 2.55 9.44
CA ASP A 38 -0.81 3.00 10.23
C ASP A 38 0.50 2.46 9.66
N GLU A 39 0.54 1.17 9.34
CA GLU A 39 1.76 0.51 8.87
C GLU A 39 2.13 0.86 7.44
N VAL A 40 1.14 1.06 6.56
CA VAL A 40 1.41 1.35 5.15
C VAL A 40 2.08 2.72 4.96
N VAL A 41 1.78 3.69 5.80
CA VAL A 41 2.43 5.01 5.76
C VAL A 41 3.91 4.87 6.15
N ASP A 42 4.19 4.15 7.22
CA ASP A 42 5.56 3.92 7.66
C ASP A 42 6.36 3.16 6.59
N ALA A 43 5.74 2.18 5.96
CA ALA A 43 6.36 1.42 4.89
C ALA A 43 6.59 2.27 3.63
N ALA A 44 5.66 3.16 3.30
CA ALA A 44 5.81 4.09 2.19
C ALA A 44 6.98 5.05 2.41
N ASP A 45 7.12 5.57 3.64
CA ASP A 45 8.25 6.43 4.02
C ASP A 45 9.57 5.68 3.92
N LYS A 46 9.62 4.47 4.44
CA LYS A 46 10.82 3.63 4.37
C LYS A 46 11.23 3.36 2.92
N PHE A 47 10.25 3.04 2.06
CA PHE A 47 10.51 2.85 0.63
C PHE A 47 11.04 4.14 -0.01
N ALA A 48 10.34 5.26 0.19
CA ALA A 48 10.70 6.54 -0.43
C ALA A 48 12.10 6.99 -0.03
N GLU A 49 12.43 6.89 1.25
CA GLU A 49 13.75 7.29 1.75
C GLU A 49 14.87 6.41 1.17
N ALA A 50 14.69 5.10 1.13
CA ALA A 50 15.68 4.19 0.56
C ALA A 50 15.84 4.42 -0.95
N TYR A 51 14.73 4.58 -1.67
CA TYR A 51 14.75 4.86 -3.10
C TYR A 51 15.48 6.18 -3.40
N GLN A 52 15.16 7.24 -2.65
CA GLN A 52 15.78 8.56 -2.82
C GLN A 52 17.26 8.56 -2.45
N GLY A 53 17.65 7.77 -1.47
CA GLY A 53 19.05 7.60 -1.10
C GLY A 53 19.89 7.02 -2.23
N ARG A 54 19.31 6.15 -3.06
CA ARG A 54 20.00 5.56 -4.19
C ARG A 54 19.85 6.36 -5.49
N ASN A 55 18.67 6.88 -5.76
CA ASN A 55 18.28 7.39 -7.08
C ASN A 55 18.03 8.91 -7.13
N GLY A 56 18.05 9.60 -5.99
CA GLY A 56 17.69 11.02 -5.92
C GLY A 56 16.21 11.25 -5.62
N LEU A 57 15.83 12.51 -5.44
CA LEU A 57 14.48 12.87 -5.01
C LEU A 57 13.41 12.44 -6.01
N ILE A 58 12.33 11.87 -5.50
CA ILE A 58 11.17 11.46 -6.31
C ILE A 58 10.40 12.67 -6.83
N GLY A 59 10.42 13.78 -6.09
CA GLY A 59 9.61 14.95 -6.41
C GLY A 59 8.20 14.88 -5.82
N PRO A 60 7.29 15.76 -6.27
CA PRO A 60 5.92 15.78 -5.74
C PRO A 60 5.20 14.46 -5.97
N ILE A 61 4.44 14.03 -4.95
CA ILE A 61 3.67 12.79 -5.01
C ILE A 61 2.23 13.13 -5.38
N ALA A 62 1.78 12.62 -6.53
CA ALA A 62 0.38 12.74 -6.93
C ALA A 62 -0.41 11.59 -6.33
N ILE A 63 -1.42 11.91 -5.52
CA ILE A 63 -2.32 10.90 -4.95
C ILE A 63 -3.50 10.76 -5.91
N PRO A 64 -3.76 9.56 -6.47
CA PRO A 64 -4.92 9.37 -7.35
C PRO A 64 -6.23 9.65 -6.61
N ALA A 65 -7.25 10.05 -7.35
CA ALA A 65 -8.58 10.23 -6.79
C ALA A 65 -9.17 8.85 -6.42
N ALA A 66 -9.76 8.76 -5.23
CA ALA A 66 -10.44 7.54 -4.82
C ALA A 66 -11.72 7.37 -5.63
N LYS A 67 -11.91 6.19 -6.22
CA LYS A 67 -13.21 5.79 -6.76
C LYS A 67 -14.08 5.33 -5.60
N LYS A 68 -15.38 5.48 -5.73
CA LYS A 68 -16.31 4.98 -4.70
C LYS A 68 -16.11 3.47 -4.55
N THR A 69 -15.60 3.07 -3.39
CA THR A 69 -15.27 1.67 -3.12
C THR A 69 -16.39 1.05 -2.32
N THR A 70 -17.03 0.02 -2.88
CA THR A 70 -18.06 -0.74 -2.19
C THR A 70 -17.50 -1.99 -1.52
N ASN A 71 -16.26 -2.39 -1.87
CA ASN A 71 -15.63 -3.60 -1.35
C ASN A 71 -14.14 -3.36 -1.11
N ILE A 72 -13.78 -3.24 0.17
CA ILE A 72 -12.41 -2.96 0.56
C ILE A 72 -11.45 -4.10 0.22
N ILE A 73 -11.92 -5.34 0.26
CA ILE A 73 -11.08 -6.50 -0.06
C ILE A 73 -10.67 -6.46 -1.53
N GLU A 74 -11.63 -6.21 -2.44
CA GLU A 74 -11.33 -6.05 -3.86
C GLU A 74 -10.39 -4.88 -4.12
N PHE A 75 -10.62 -3.76 -3.44
CA PHE A 75 -9.78 -2.58 -3.58
C PHE A 75 -8.33 -2.89 -3.21
N LEU A 76 -8.10 -3.53 -2.06
CA LEU A 76 -6.75 -3.88 -1.63
C LEU A 76 -6.12 -4.94 -2.52
N GLN A 77 -6.92 -5.90 -3.01
CA GLN A 77 -6.42 -6.90 -3.94
C GLN A 77 -5.99 -6.27 -5.27
N ASP A 78 -6.76 -5.32 -5.78
CA ASP A 78 -6.42 -4.60 -7.01
C ASP A 78 -5.13 -3.79 -6.85
N GLN A 79 -4.96 -3.12 -5.71
CA GLN A 79 -3.71 -2.43 -5.41
C GLN A 79 -2.53 -3.39 -5.33
N LEU A 80 -2.72 -4.53 -4.66
CA LEU A 80 -1.68 -5.56 -4.56
C LEU A 80 -1.28 -6.06 -5.94
N ASP A 81 -2.26 -6.33 -6.81
CA ASP A 81 -1.99 -6.79 -8.18
C ASP A 81 -1.18 -5.75 -8.96
N GLU A 82 -1.51 -4.47 -8.82
CA GLU A 82 -0.75 -3.38 -9.46
C GLU A 82 0.69 -3.32 -8.94
N ILE A 83 0.89 -3.49 -7.64
CA ILE A 83 2.23 -3.49 -7.04
C ILE A 83 3.06 -4.65 -7.60
N GLU A 84 2.48 -5.84 -7.61
CA GLU A 84 3.20 -7.04 -8.07
C GLU A 84 3.53 -6.97 -9.55
N LYS A 85 2.65 -6.40 -10.38
CA LYS A 85 2.93 -6.20 -11.81
C LYS A 85 3.96 -5.11 -12.06
N GLY A 86 3.96 -4.06 -11.25
CA GLY A 86 4.78 -2.87 -11.49
C GLY A 86 6.12 -2.84 -10.78
N ARG A 87 6.37 -3.75 -9.85
CA ARG A 87 7.52 -3.65 -8.94
C ARG A 87 8.88 -3.62 -9.65
N TYR A 88 9.03 -4.30 -10.76
CA TYR A 88 10.29 -4.33 -11.49
C TYR A 88 10.46 -3.18 -12.47
N GLU A 89 9.42 -2.36 -12.65
CA GLU A 89 9.51 -1.07 -13.31
C GLU A 89 9.91 0.05 -12.34
N ILE A 90 9.59 -0.13 -11.04
CA ILE A 90 9.93 0.82 -9.98
C ILE A 90 11.44 0.85 -9.76
N CYS A 91 12.05 -0.32 -9.66
CA CYS A 91 13.49 -0.49 -9.55
C CYS A 91 13.89 -1.87 -10.07
N GLU A 92 15.19 -2.02 -10.37
CA GLU A 92 15.72 -3.27 -10.88
C GLU A 92 15.41 -4.46 -9.96
N LYS A 93 15.12 -5.60 -10.56
CA LYS A 93 14.90 -6.85 -9.83
C LYS A 93 16.08 -7.21 -8.93
N THR A 94 17.29 -6.82 -9.33
CA THR A 94 18.54 -7.06 -8.60
C THR A 94 18.80 -6.05 -7.49
N ASP A 95 18.02 -4.96 -7.41
CA ASP A 95 18.12 -4.00 -6.31
C ASP A 95 17.39 -4.55 -5.08
N THR A 96 18.00 -5.55 -4.47
CA THR A 96 17.38 -6.30 -3.38
C THR A 96 17.07 -5.47 -2.14
N PRO A 97 17.86 -4.47 -1.72
CA PRO A 97 17.48 -3.64 -0.58
C PRO A 97 16.13 -2.93 -0.78
N ILE A 98 15.85 -2.44 -1.98
CA ILE A 98 14.58 -1.77 -2.28
C ILE A 98 13.49 -2.79 -2.55
N GLN A 99 13.78 -3.86 -3.31
CA GLN A 99 12.81 -4.92 -3.57
C GLN A 99 12.36 -5.60 -2.27
N ASN A 100 13.24 -5.75 -1.28
CA ASN A 100 12.87 -6.31 0.03
C ASN A 100 11.90 -5.43 0.81
N ILE A 101 11.99 -4.10 0.66
CA ILE A 101 11.00 -3.19 1.26
C ILE A 101 9.65 -3.37 0.56
N ILE A 102 9.65 -3.54 -0.75
CA ILE A 102 8.41 -3.84 -1.49
C ILE A 102 7.83 -5.18 -1.02
N ASP A 103 8.67 -6.18 -0.75
CA ASP A 103 8.21 -7.47 -0.18
C ASP A 103 7.48 -7.26 1.14
N GLU A 104 7.98 -6.40 2.02
CA GLU A 104 7.31 -6.08 3.29
C GLU A 104 5.94 -5.46 3.05
N ILE A 105 5.83 -4.58 2.07
CA ILE A 105 4.57 -3.93 1.70
C ILE A 105 3.58 -4.97 1.15
N VAL A 106 4.03 -5.84 0.26
CA VAL A 106 3.21 -6.96 -0.25
C VAL A 106 2.72 -7.82 0.90
N GLY A 107 3.59 -8.16 1.85
CA GLY A 107 3.23 -8.94 3.03
C GLY A 107 2.17 -8.25 3.89
N LEU A 108 2.23 -6.93 4.03
CA LEU A 108 1.23 -6.16 4.75
C LEU A 108 -0.15 -6.24 4.06
N TYR A 109 -0.19 -6.10 2.74
CA TYR A 109 -1.43 -6.27 1.98
C TYR A 109 -2.01 -7.66 2.15
N LEU A 110 -1.18 -8.69 2.01
CA LEU A 110 -1.61 -10.08 2.15
C LEU A 110 -2.16 -10.38 3.54
N SER A 111 -1.48 -9.92 4.59
CA SER A 111 -1.93 -10.09 5.98
C SER A 111 -3.27 -9.39 6.23
N THR A 112 -3.42 -8.18 5.70
CA THR A 112 -4.65 -7.40 5.86
C THR A 112 -5.82 -8.07 5.13
N ILE A 113 -5.60 -8.51 3.90
CA ILE A 113 -6.61 -9.23 3.11
C ILE A 113 -7.04 -10.52 3.84
N TYR A 114 -6.08 -11.25 4.41
CA TYR A 114 -6.38 -12.44 5.20
C TYR A 114 -7.33 -12.11 6.37
N LYS A 115 -7.00 -11.07 7.15
CA LYS A 115 -7.81 -10.68 8.31
C LYS A 115 -9.22 -10.26 7.89
N LEU A 116 -9.33 -9.51 6.80
CA LEU A 116 -10.63 -9.03 6.32
C LEU A 116 -11.51 -10.16 5.77
N ARG A 117 -10.92 -11.19 5.19
CA ARG A 117 -11.66 -12.31 4.60
C ARG A 117 -12.12 -13.33 5.63
N PHE A 118 -11.28 -13.64 6.60
CA PHE A 118 -11.44 -14.84 7.42
C PHE A 118 -11.70 -14.58 8.89
N LEU A 119 -11.37 -13.40 9.41
CA LEU A 119 -11.54 -13.11 10.83
C LEU A 119 -12.77 -12.23 11.05
N ALA A 120 -13.72 -12.78 11.79
CA ALA A 120 -14.97 -12.08 12.09
C ALA A 120 -14.81 -11.15 13.29
#